data_e8f5f95f8348945079fddc3ca3564268
#
_entry.id   e8f5f95f8348945079fddc3ca3564268
#
_cell.length_a   1.000
_cell.length_b   1.000
_cell.length_c   1.000
_cell.angle_alpha   90.00
_cell.angle_beta   90.00
_cell.angle_gamma   90.00
#
_symmetry.space_group_name_H-M   'P 1'
#
loop_
_entity.id
_entity.type
_entity.pdbx_description
1 polymer ?
#
loop_
_entity_poly.entity_id
_entity_poly.type
_entity_poly.pdbx_seq_one_letter_code
_entity_poly.pdbx_strand_id
1 'polypeptide(L)'
;MKSSKKECYFAGAYTRLSQDDGDKAESDSIRNQKELIRNFQKSHTEIHIVEEYSDDGYSGVNFERPGFQKMITDIHEKKIDCIIVKDLSRFGRNYIETGKYIEQIFPALGVRFIAINDNYDSAEKRQPGDQIILPFKNLVNDAYSRDLSVKIRSNLNAKRQIGDYVGAFAPYGYKKAEDNKNQLTIDWPAAKVVRRIFQLRIEGKSNAVIADILNQEGIPCPYDYKRHSPDSRNFASGFHGNGEASWSFNAINRILTNEIYLGTMVQGKSTRPNYKIKKTVVIDQEKWIRVKNTHEAIISQRDFDIVQKLAGIDTRISTGEGEVYLFSGLVLCEKCGDTLIRRTVVRNHTRYTYYGCYDRKRTIKCKGVVIREDDLEQAVLTSIQKHIQTLLDIDKLLKHVDEMPLLKRETDALTELVASAKNELLRYQNLNESLYRDYLEGIVDQDEYLDLRNIYSTNEERLHKSIQELDRKKQQVLNKTSSYQRCIELFREFGNIQKLDRKTLVMLISHISVVSKKKIKICFTYQDEFDDMCYLIQKMKGEHEIWQG
;
A
#
# COMPACT_ATOMS: atom_id res chain seq x y z
N MET A 1 -2.68 16.33 -60.39
CA MET A 1 -2.41 15.03 -60.98
C MET A 1 -3.68 14.19 -60.93
N LYS A 2 -4.15 13.70 -62.09
CA LYS A 2 -5.33 12.83 -62.18
C LYS A 2 -4.97 11.49 -61.56
N SER A 3 -5.53 11.14 -60.39
CA SER A 3 -5.44 9.80 -59.80
C SER A 3 -6.21 8.86 -60.71
N SER A 4 -5.51 8.09 -61.56
CA SER A 4 -6.09 6.94 -62.24
C SER A 4 -6.42 5.90 -61.19
N LYS A 5 -7.69 5.47 -61.05
CA LYS A 5 -8.05 4.31 -60.24
C LYS A 5 -7.22 3.11 -60.79
N LYS A 6 -6.43 2.46 -59.94
CA LYS A 6 -5.80 1.18 -60.29
C LYS A 6 -6.90 0.18 -60.59
N GLU A 7 -6.68 -0.67 -61.58
CA GLU A 7 -7.64 -1.72 -61.95
C GLU A 7 -7.73 -2.85 -60.91
N CYS A 8 -6.70 -2.99 -60.04
CA CYS A 8 -6.63 -4.02 -59.03
C CYS A 8 -5.80 -3.56 -57.80
N TYR A 9 -6.26 -3.87 -56.59
CA TYR A 9 -5.60 -3.58 -55.32
C TYR A 9 -5.28 -4.87 -54.55
N PHE A 10 -4.07 -4.99 -54.04
CA PHE A 10 -3.64 -6.07 -53.13
C PHE A 10 -3.82 -5.64 -51.69
N ALA A 11 -4.82 -6.18 -50.99
CA ALA A 11 -5.26 -5.70 -49.72
C ALA A 11 -4.73 -6.52 -48.53
N GLY A 12 -4.34 -5.85 -47.47
CA GLY A 12 -4.15 -6.39 -46.13
C GLY A 12 -5.40 -6.19 -45.27
N ALA A 13 -5.96 -7.28 -44.75
CA ALA A 13 -7.08 -7.21 -43.83
C ALA A 13 -6.54 -7.07 -42.40
N TYR A 14 -6.76 -5.94 -41.71
CA TYR A 14 -6.29 -5.71 -40.36
C TYR A 14 -7.43 -5.80 -39.35
N THR A 15 -7.24 -6.66 -38.32
CA THR A 15 -8.21 -6.90 -37.26
C THR A 15 -7.54 -6.70 -35.88
N ARG A 16 -8.28 -6.17 -34.90
CA ARG A 16 -7.77 -5.96 -33.54
C ARG A 16 -8.84 -6.18 -32.49
N LEU A 17 -8.46 -6.84 -31.39
CA LEU A 17 -9.26 -6.98 -30.18
C LEU A 17 -8.53 -6.39 -28.96
N SER A 18 -9.26 -5.77 -28.04
CA SER A 18 -8.72 -5.24 -26.79
C SER A 18 -8.91 -6.26 -25.67
N GLN A 19 -7.98 -6.32 -24.71
CA GLN A 19 -8.12 -7.16 -23.49
C GLN A 19 -9.37 -6.84 -22.65
N ASP A 20 -10.00 -5.69 -22.86
CA ASP A 20 -11.16 -5.22 -22.08
C ASP A 20 -12.50 -5.85 -22.54
N ASP A 21 -12.53 -6.59 -23.64
CA ASP A 21 -13.78 -7.08 -24.26
C ASP A 21 -14.22 -8.49 -23.75
N GLY A 22 -13.60 -9.05 -22.69
CA GLY A 22 -14.06 -10.25 -21.91
C GLY A 22 -13.75 -11.64 -22.49
N ASP A 23 -13.47 -12.59 -21.60
CA ASP A 23 -12.81 -13.90 -21.81
C ASP A 23 -13.51 -14.96 -22.69
N LYS A 24 -14.70 -14.71 -23.21
CA LYS A 24 -15.43 -15.72 -24.05
C LYS A 24 -15.82 -15.26 -25.45
N ALA A 25 -15.76 -13.96 -25.72
CA ALA A 25 -16.18 -13.39 -27.00
C ALA A 25 -15.00 -13.11 -27.96
N GLU A 26 -13.76 -13.40 -27.56
CA GLU A 26 -12.55 -12.95 -28.24
C GLU A 26 -12.37 -13.60 -29.63
N SER A 27 -12.46 -14.90 -29.72
CA SER A 27 -12.30 -15.59 -31.02
C SER A 27 -13.46 -15.27 -32.00
N ASP A 28 -14.67 -15.11 -31.48
CA ASP A 28 -15.84 -14.79 -32.28
C ASP A 28 -15.81 -13.35 -32.81
N SER A 29 -15.29 -12.38 -32.02
CA SER A 29 -15.20 -10.99 -32.46
C SER A 29 -14.17 -10.77 -33.58
N ILE A 30 -12.99 -11.39 -33.52
CA ILE A 30 -12.00 -11.34 -34.62
C ILE A 30 -12.54 -12.06 -35.84
N ARG A 31 -13.16 -13.21 -35.64
CA ARG A 31 -13.80 -13.98 -36.72
C ARG A 31 -14.87 -13.16 -37.45
N ASN A 32 -15.74 -12.47 -36.69
CA ASN A 32 -16.77 -11.60 -37.26
C ASN A 32 -16.17 -10.40 -38.01
N GLN A 33 -15.04 -9.81 -37.55
CA GLN A 33 -14.33 -8.77 -38.29
C GLN A 33 -13.79 -9.27 -39.61
N LYS A 34 -13.16 -10.45 -39.63
CA LYS A 34 -12.64 -11.08 -40.85
C LYS A 34 -13.75 -11.42 -41.84
N GLU A 35 -14.86 -11.96 -41.37
CA GLU A 35 -16.01 -12.29 -42.18
C GLU A 35 -16.64 -11.03 -42.83
N LEU A 36 -16.77 -9.95 -42.08
CA LEU A 36 -17.24 -8.67 -42.60
C LEU A 36 -16.31 -8.12 -43.70
N ILE A 37 -14.99 -8.19 -43.51
CA ILE A 37 -14.01 -7.74 -44.51
C ILE A 37 -14.06 -8.64 -45.77
N ARG A 38 -14.19 -9.98 -45.62
CA ARG A 38 -14.35 -10.90 -46.74
C ARG A 38 -15.66 -10.67 -47.50
N ASN A 39 -16.75 -10.36 -46.81
CA ASN A 39 -18.02 -10.03 -47.47
C ASN A 39 -17.93 -8.70 -48.22
N PHE A 40 -17.22 -7.72 -47.71
CA PHE A 40 -16.94 -6.46 -48.38
C PHE A 40 -16.14 -6.71 -49.67
N GLN A 41 -15.11 -7.58 -49.65
CA GLN A 41 -14.34 -7.96 -50.83
C GLN A 41 -15.21 -8.59 -51.95
N LYS A 42 -16.19 -9.43 -51.58
CA LYS A 42 -17.09 -10.07 -52.59
C LYS A 42 -17.88 -9.05 -53.42
N SER A 43 -18.17 -7.88 -52.83
CA SER A 43 -18.87 -6.78 -53.53
C SER A 43 -17.94 -5.79 -54.23
N HIS A 44 -16.60 -5.94 -54.07
CA HIS A 44 -15.56 -5.08 -54.63
C HIS A 44 -14.52 -5.92 -55.33
N THR A 45 -14.79 -6.29 -56.61
CA THR A 45 -13.98 -7.22 -57.40
C THR A 45 -12.58 -6.70 -57.72
N GLU A 46 -12.36 -5.39 -57.61
CA GLU A 46 -11.06 -4.74 -57.76
C GLU A 46 -10.11 -4.95 -56.57
N ILE A 47 -10.60 -5.52 -55.44
CA ILE A 47 -9.82 -5.70 -54.23
C ILE A 47 -9.54 -7.19 -53.99
N HIS A 48 -8.26 -7.55 -53.81
CA HIS A 48 -7.83 -8.91 -53.50
C HIS A 48 -7.12 -8.95 -52.16
N ILE A 49 -7.69 -9.61 -51.13
CA ILE A 49 -7.04 -9.79 -49.84
C ILE A 49 -5.91 -10.80 -50.02
N VAL A 50 -4.67 -10.33 -49.78
CA VAL A 50 -3.44 -11.13 -49.90
C VAL A 50 -3.00 -11.66 -48.55
N GLU A 51 -3.16 -10.85 -47.50
CA GLU A 51 -2.68 -11.18 -46.16
C GLU A 51 -3.68 -10.69 -45.07
N GLU A 52 -3.77 -11.46 -43.99
CA GLU A 52 -4.58 -11.09 -42.83
C GLU A 52 -3.66 -10.81 -41.63
N TYR A 53 -3.80 -9.64 -41.03
CA TYR A 53 -3.05 -9.20 -39.84
C TYR A 53 -3.98 -9.14 -38.66
N SER A 54 -3.58 -9.69 -37.52
CA SER A 54 -4.38 -9.72 -36.31
C SER A 54 -3.54 -9.37 -35.11
N ASP A 55 -4.04 -8.44 -34.27
CA ASP A 55 -3.47 -8.09 -32.96
C ASP A 55 -4.52 -8.36 -31.88
N ASP A 56 -4.40 -9.50 -31.19
CA ASP A 56 -5.27 -9.90 -30.11
C ASP A 56 -4.67 -9.46 -28.77
N GLY A 57 -5.51 -8.91 -27.86
CA GLY A 57 -5.06 -8.43 -26.56
C GLY A 57 -4.27 -7.12 -26.58
N TYR A 58 -4.19 -6.42 -27.71
CA TYR A 58 -3.45 -5.16 -27.84
C TYR A 58 -4.37 -3.93 -27.79
N SER A 59 -3.94 -2.92 -27.01
CA SER A 59 -4.62 -1.63 -26.93
C SER A 59 -4.52 -0.85 -28.26
N GLY A 60 -5.59 -0.15 -28.64
CA GLY A 60 -5.59 0.75 -29.81
C GLY A 60 -4.85 2.07 -29.60
N VAL A 61 -4.21 2.29 -28.45
CA VAL A 61 -3.59 3.60 -28.08
C VAL A 61 -2.23 3.80 -28.73
N ASN A 62 -1.47 2.75 -29.00
CA ASN A 62 -0.17 2.79 -29.68
C ASN A 62 -0.14 1.87 -30.89
N PHE A 63 0.84 2.08 -31.77
CA PHE A 63 1.06 1.32 -32.99
C PHE A 63 2.24 0.34 -32.89
N GLU A 64 2.80 0.10 -31.69
CA GLU A 64 3.81 -0.93 -31.43
C GLU A 64 3.16 -2.31 -31.24
N ARG A 65 2.50 -2.80 -32.27
CA ARG A 65 1.78 -4.08 -32.30
C ARG A 65 2.37 -4.97 -33.35
N PRO A 66 2.62 -6.28 -33.08
CA PRO A 66 3.29 -7.17 -34.01
C PRO A 66 2.61 -7.29 -35.38
N GLY A 67 1.27 -7.47 -35.38
CA GLY A 67 0.50 -7.56 -36.64
C GLY A 67 0.52 -6.25 -37.42
N PHE A 68 0.42 -5.10 -36.70
CA PHE A 68 0.53 -3.81 -37.33
C PHE A 68 1.92 -3.56 -37.94
N GLN A 69 2.99 -3.87 -37.22
CA GLN A 69 4.36 -3.70 -37.71
C GLN A 69 4.64 -4.58 -38.93
N LYS A 70 4.15 -5.85 -38.94
CA LYS A 70 4.23 -6.72 -40.09
C LYS A 70 3.51 -6.10 -41.30
N MET A 71 2.30 -5.57 -41.10
CA MET A 71 1.53 -4.90 -42.14
C MET A 71 2.29 -3.70 -42.74
N ILE A 72 2.92 -2.86 -41.90
CA ILE A 72 3.73 -1.72 -42.36
C ILE A 72 4.95 -2.19 -43.17
N THR A 73 5.60 -3.27 -42.74
CA THR A 73 6.73 -3.87 -43.46
C THR A 73 6.29 -4.34 -44.85
N ASP A 74 5.16 -5.06 -44.95
CA ASP A 74 4.64 -5.55 -46.21
C ASP A 74 4.17 -4.42 -47.15
N ILE A 75 3.76 -3.27 -46.62
CA ILE A 75 3.51 -2.06 -47.38
C ILE A 75 4.82 -1.50 -47.98
N HIS A 76 5.87 -1.40 -47.17
CA HIS A 76 7.18 -0.91 -47.63
C HIS A 76 7.79 -1.85 -48.72
N GLU A 77 7.58 -3.15 -48.59
CA GLU A 77 7.97 -4.14 -49.56
C GLU A 77 7.06 -4.20 -50.80
N LYS A 78 6.02 -3.35 -50.85
CA LYS A 78 5.01 -3.29 -51.93
C LYS A 78 4.24 -4.59 -52.16
N LYS A 79 4.12 -5.45 -51.13
CA LYS A 79 3.28 -6.65 -51.21
C LYS A 79 1.81 -6.31 -51.12
N ILE A 80 1.46 -5.28 -50.37
CA ILE A 80 0.11 -4.76 -50.25
C ILE A 80 0.09 -3.23 -50.54
N ASP A 81 -0.96 -2.78 -51.19
CA ASP A 81 -1.21 -1.39 -51.55
C ASP A 81 -2.61 -0.91 -51.11
N CYS A 82 -3.32 -1.76 -50.38
CA CYS A 82 -4.60 -1.44 -49.77
C CYS A 82 -4.68 -1.99 -48.34
N ILE A 83 -5.30 -1.26 -47.43
CA ILE A 83 -5.59 -1.70 -46.06
C ILE A 83 -7.09 -1.65 -45.85
N ILE A 84 -7.66 -2.72 -45.27
CA ILE A 84 -9.08 -2.78 -44.95
C ILE A 84 -9.25 -3.07 -43.47
N VAL A 85 -10.03 -2.25 -42.78
CA VAL A 85 -10.40 -2.41 -41.39
C VAL A 85 -11.93 -2.37 -41.23
N LYS A 86 -12.45 -2.97 -40.15
CA LYS A 86 -13.87 -2.88 -39.84
C LYS A 86 -14.30 -1.42 -39.60
N ASP A 87 -13.57 -0.73 -38.72
CA ASP A 87 -13.79 0.67 -38.34
C ASP A 87 -12.47 1.31 -37.88
N LEU A 88 -12.45 2.63 -37.80
CA LEU A 88 -11.28 3.42 -37.38
C LEU A 88 -10.80 3.09 -35.96
N SER A 89 -11.71 2.68 -35.08
CA SER A 89 -11.33 2.32 -33.70
C SER A 89 -10.49 1.04 -33.64
N ARG A 90 -10.66 0.14 -34.63
CA ARG A 90 -9.84 -1.08 -34.80
C ARG A 90 -8.46 -0.74 -35.33
N PHE A 91 -8.33 0.26 -36.19
CA PHE A 91 -7.05 0.77 -36.64
C PHE A 91 -6.25 1.44 -35.54
N GLY A 92 -6.84 2.46 -34.88
CA GLY A 92 -6.21 3.17 -33.77
C GLY A 92 -7.18 4.07 -32.99
N ARG A 93 -6.92 4.23 -31.68
CA ARG A 93 -7.66 5.14 -30.79
C ARG A 93 -6.92 6.45 -30.53
N ASN A 94 -5.64 6.55 -30.91
CA ASN A 94 -4.87 7.78 -30.82
C ASN A 94 -5.09 8.60 -32.11
N TYR A 95 -5.87 9.67 -32.02
CA TYR A 95 -6.25 10.46 -33.20
C TYR A 95 -5.06 11.10 -33.91
N ILE A 96 -3.98 11.48 -33.19
CA ILE A 96 -2.78 12.11 -33.76
C ILE A 96 -2.05 11.10 -34.66
N GLU A 97 -1.75 9.91 -34.13
CA GLU A 97 -1.04 8.87 -34.87
C GLU A 97 -1.89 8.27 -35.98
N THR A 98 -3.18 8.01 -35.70
CA THR A 98 -4.14 7.52 -36.71
C THR A 98 -4.25 8.50 -37.86
N GLY A 99 -4.40 9.80 -37.58
CA GLY A 99 -4.42 10.85 -38.60
C GLY A 99 -3.13 10.92 -39.40
N LYS A 100 -1.96 10.81 -38.73
CA LYS A 100 -0.65 10.80 -39.39
C LYS A 100 -0.52 9.64 -40.41
N TYR A 101 -0.97 8.45 -40.06
CA TYR A 101 -0.98 7.32 -40.97
C TYR A 101 -1.93 7.54 -42.14
N ILE A 102 -3.17 7.91 -41.89
CA ILE A 102 -4.22 8.00 -42.92
C ILE A 102 -4.04 9.21 -43.83
N GLU A 103 -3.58 10.37 -43.29
CA GLU A 103 -3.49 11.63 -44.05
C GLU A 103 -2.11 11.89 -44.62
N GLN A 104 -1.06 11.32 -44.08
CA GLN A 104 0.32 11.58 -44.51
C GLN A 104 1.03 10.34 -45.03
N ILE A 105 1.14 9.27 -44.20
CA ILE A 105 1.99 8.11 -44.51
C ILE A 105 1.41 7.26 -45.65
N PHE A 106 0.13 6.85 -45.56
CA PHE A 106 -0.49 6.01 -46.55
C PHE A 106 -0.62 6.71 -47.93
N PRO A 107 -1.06 7.99 -47.98
CA PRO A 107 -1.04 8.72 -49.25
C PRO A 107 0.36 8.87 -49.84
N ALA A 108 1.40 9.10 -49.03
CA ALA A 108 2.79 9.22 -49.49
C ALA A 108 3.32 7.88 -50.06
N LEU A 109 2.87 6.74 -49.51
CA LEU A 109 3.22 5.39 -49.98
C LEU A 109 2.29 4.89 -51.09
N GLY A 110 1.25 5.65 -51.48
CA GLY A 110 0.27 5.25 -52.49
C GLY A 110 -0.67 4.13 -52.03
N VAL A 111 -0.89 3.99 -50.73
CA VAL A 111 -1.73 2.96 -50.11
C VAL A 111 -3.17 3.46 -49.96
N ARG A 112 -4.14 2.68 -50.47
CA ARG A 112 -5.58 2.91 -50.23
C ARG A 112 -5.96 2.40 -48.87
N PHE A 113 -6.72 3.21 -48.10
CA PHE A 113 -7.20 2.86 -46.75
C PHE A 113 -8.72 2.85 -46.72
N ILE A 114 -9.33 1.74 -46.27
CA ILE A 114 -10.78 1.54 -46.23
C ILE A 114 -11.21 1.17 -44.80
N ALA A 115 -12.18 1.92 -44.22
CA ALA A 115 -12.86 1.58 -42.96
C ALA A 115 -14.35 1.38 -43.24
N ILE A 116 -14.79 0.10 -43.22
CA ILE A 116 -16.09 -0.32 -43.75
C ILE A 116 -17.26 0.35 -43.02
N ASN A 117 -17.33 0.18 -41.70
CA ASN A 117 -18.43 0.74 -40.91
C ASN A 117 -18.43 2.27 -40.81
N ASP A 118 -17.29 2.90 -41.10
CA ASP A 118 -17.16 4.36 -41.10
C ASP A 118 -17.44 4.95 -42.47
N ASN A 119 -17.74 4.11 -43.47
CA ASN A 119 -17.92 4.50 -44.88
C ASN A 119 -16.76 5.38 -45.38
N TYR A 120 -15.53 4.99 -45.01
CA TYR A 120 -14.35 5.76 -45.37
C TYR A 120 -13.50 4.98 -46.37
N ASP A 121 -13.22 5.64 -47.49
CA ASP A 121 -12.31 5.13 -48.53
C ASP A 121 -11.41 6.29 -49.01
N SER A 122 -10.10 6.12 -48.87
CA SER A 122 -9.13 7.16 -49.25
C SER A 122 -9.04 7.39 -50.78
N ALA A 123 -9.53 6.44 -51.61
CA ALA A 123 -9.53 6.55 -53.07
C ALA A 123 -10.76 7.31 -53.61
N GLU A 124 -11.82 7.48 -52.82
CA GLU A 124 -12.97 8.25 -53.22
C GLU A 124 -12.68 9.76 -53.22
N LYS A 125 -13.24 10.48 -54.21
CA LYS A 125 -13.13 11.96 -54.26
C LYS A 125 -13.84 12.57 -53.06
N ARG A 126 -13.09 13.09 -52.10
CA ARG A 126 -13.62 13.74 -50.92
C ARG A 126 -14.35 15.04 -51.24
N GLN A 127 -15.57 15.20 -50.75
CA GLN A 127 -16.19 16.52 -50.64
C GLN A 127 -15.49 17.31 -49.50
N PRO A 128 -15.46 18.64 -49.58
CA PRO A 128 -14.80 19.48 -48.55
C PRO A 128 -15.25 19.22 -47.10
N GLY A 129 -16.48 18.69 -46.91
CA GLY A 129 -17.00 18.29 -45.59
C GLY A 129 -16.38 17.02 -44.99
N ASP A 130 -15.88 16.13 -45.82
CA ASP A 130 -15.34 14.82 -45.36
C ASP A 130 -14.00 14.96 -44.61
N GLN A 131 -13.25 16.04 -44.88
CA GLN A 131 -11.99 16.34 -44.20
C GLN A 131 -12.18 16.67 -42.70
N ILE A 132 -13.40 17.09 -42.30
CA ILE A 132 -13.71 17.42 -40.90
C ILE A 132 -14.27 16.20 -40.15
N ILE A 133 -14.94 15.29 -40.84
CA ILE A 133 -15.62 14.13 -40.22
C ILE A 133 -14.61 13.14 -39.60
N LEU A 134 -13.51 12.88 -40.27
CA LEU A 134 -12.50 11.90 -39.76
C LEU A 134 -11.78 12.38 -38.50
N PRO A 135 -11.21 13.59 -38.45
CA PRO A 135 -10.66 14.14 -37.21
C PRO A 135 -11.69 14.21 -36.08
N PHE A 136 -12.96 14.54 -36.38
CA PHE A 136 -14.03 14.58 -35.38
C PHE A 136 -14.35 13.19 -34.81
N LYS A 137 -14.50 12.17 -35.64
CA LYS A 137 -14.70 10.78 -35.16
C LYS A 137 -13.54 10.30 -34.29
N ASN A 138 -12.31 10.60 -34.70
CA ASN A 138 -11.13 10.27 -33.91
C ASN A 138 -11.09 11.01 -32.57
N LEU A 139 -11.46 12.29 -32.54
CA LEU A 139 -11.58 13.08 -31.32
C LEU A 139 -12.63 12.50 -30.36
N VAL A 140 -13.80 12.12 -30.87
CA VAL A 140 -14.87 11.49 -30.08
C VAL A 140 -14.40 10.16 -29.48
N ASN A 141 -13.70 9.33 -30.25
CA ASN A 141 -13.15 8.06 -29.76
C ASN A 141 -12.09 8.26 -28.67
N ASP A 142 -11.24 9.27 -28.80
CA ASP A 142 -10.25 9.64 -27.76
C ASP A 142 -10.95 10.17 -26.50
N ALA A 143 -11.96 11.04 -26.65
CA ALA A 143 -12.76 11.57 -25.55
C ALA A 143 -13.49 10.45 -24.79
N TYR A 144 -14.09 9.50 -25.51
CA TYR A 144 -14.72 8.32 -24.91
C TYR A 144 -13.72 7.46 -24.10
N SER A 145 -12.55 7.19 -24.68
CA SER A 145 -11.49 6.41 -23.98
C SER A 145 -10.99 7.13 -22.72
N ARG A 146 -10.90 8.47 -22.75
CA ARG A 146 -10.55 9.31 -21.61
C ARG A 146 -11.63 9.24 -20.53
N ASP A 147 -12.90 9.43 -20.88
CA ASP A 147 -14.03 9.39 -19.95
C ASP A 147 -14.14 8.03 -19.27
N LEU A 148 -14.04 6.93 -20.03
CA LEU A 148 -14.04 5.57 -19.50
C LEU A 148 -12.88 5.37 -18.49
N SER A 149 -11.68 5.85 -18.82
CA SER A 149 -10.53 5.78 -17.91
C SER A 149 -10.75 6.57 -16.61
N VAL A 150 -11.41 7.72 -16.67
CA VAL A 150 -11.77 8.51 -15.48
C VAL A 150 -12.78 7.76 -14.63
N LYS A 151 -13.85 7.22 -15.23
CA LYS A 151 -14.90 6.46 -14.54
C LYS A 151 -14.34 5.21 -13.86
N ILE A 152 -13.49 4.43 -14.54
CA ILE A 152 -12.84 3.25 -13.95
C ILE A 152 -11.98 3.65 -12.75
N ARG A 153 -11.15 4.69 -12.87
CA ARG A 153 -10.30 5.16 -11.76
C ARG A 153 -11.12 5.66 -10.58
N SER A 154 -12.20 6.40 -10.82
CA SER A 154 -13.11 6.87 -9.78
C SER A 154 -13.76 5.70 -9.05
N ASN A 155 -14.28 4.71 -9.76
CA ASN A 155 -14.89 3.51 -9.19
C ASN A 155 -13.88 2.70 -8.35
N LEU A 156 -12.66 2.47 -8.90
CA LEU A 156 -11.60 1.77 -8.15
C LEU A 156 -11.18 2.54 -6.91
N ASN A 157 -11.18 3.87 -6.96
CA ASN A 157 -10.82 4.70 -5.81
C ASN A 157 -11.91 4.66 -4.73
N ALA A 158 -13.18 4.72 -5.12
CA ALA A 158 -14.30 4.55 -4.20
C ALA A 158 -14.24 3.18 -3.51
N LYS A 159 -14.04 2.09 -4.25
CA LYS A 159 -13.86 0.75 -3.69
C LYS A 159 -12.71 0.67 -2.69
N ARG A 160 -11.55 1.29 -3.00
CA ARG A 160 -10.42 1.32 -2.07
C ARG A 160 -10.73 2.06 -0.77
N GLN A 161 -11.51 3.15 -0.84
CA GLN A 161 -11.90 3.94 0.34
C GLN A 161 -12.82 3.20 1.29
N ILE A 162 -13.70 2.33 0.79
CA ILE A 162 -14.56 1.47 1.61
C ILE A 162 -13.86 0.17 2.09
N GLY A 163 -12.61 -0.06 1.66
CA GLY A 163 -11.82 -1.21 2.06
C GLY A 163 -11.95 -2.46 1.18
N ASP A 164 -12.61 -2.37 0.05
CA ASP A 164 -12.69 -3.43 -0.94
C ASP A 164 -11.32 -3.75 -1.54
N TYR A 165 -11.00 -5.04 -1.67
CA TYR A 165 -9.80 -5.48 -2.35
C TYR A 165 -9.96 -5.42 -3.87
N VAL A 166 -9.16 -4.57 -4.53
CA VAL A 166 -9.22 -4.36 -6.00
C VAL A 166 -8.10 -5.07 -6.77
N GLY A 167 -7.24 -5.82 -6.09
CA GLY A 167 -6.16 -6.57 -6.75
C GLY A 167 -6.66 -7.76 -7.55
N ALA A 168 -5.96 -8.10 -8.65
CA ALA A 168 -6.32 -9.26 -9.49
C ALA A 168 -6.23 -10.57 -8.69
N PHE A 169 -5.15 -10.76 -7.92
CA PHE A 169 -4.89 -11.96 -7.13
C PHE A 169 -4.71 -11.61 -5.66
N ALA A 170 -5.29 -12.42 -4.76
CA ALA A 170 -5.14 -12.24 -3.32
C ALA A 170 -3.65 -12.36 -2.91
N PRO A 171 -3.20 -11.65 -1.84
CA PRO A 171 -1.87 -11.85 -1.26
C PRO A 171 -1.69 -13.27 -0.73
N TYR A 172 -0.45 -13.74 -0.65
CA TYR A 172 -0.13 -15.04 -0.04
C TYR A 172 -0.63 -15.11 1.41
N GLY A 173 -1.29 -16.18 1.80
CA GLY A 173 -1.98 -16.30 3.09
C GLY A 173 -3.47 -15.95 3.05
N TYR A 174 -3.93 -15.33 1.97
CA TYR A 174 -5.33 -15.00 1.75
C TYR A 174 -5.82 -15.54 0.41
N LYS A 175 -7.12 -15.77 0.31
CA LYS A 175 -7.87 -16.02 -0.92
C LYS A 175 -9.05 -15.04 -1.02
N LYS A 176 -9.58 -14.87 -2.21
CA LYS A 176 -10.82 -14.10 -2.40
C LYS A 176 -12.01 -14.91 -1.92
N ALA A 177 -12.97 -14.26 -1.27
CA ALA A 177 -14.21 -14.89 -0.88
C ALA A 177 -15.00 -15.33 -2.13
N GLU A 178 -15.74 -16.44 -2.01
CA GLU A 178 -16.49 -17.02 -3.14
C GLU A 178 -17.68 -16.14 -3.54
N ASP A 179 -18.35 -15.57 -2.55
CA ASP A 179 -19.52 -14.69 -2.67
C ASP A 179 -19.15 -13.24 -3.00
N ASN A 180 -17.97 -12.77 -2.58
CA ASN A 180 -17.51 -11.41 -2.86
C ASN A 180 -16.02 -11.37 -3.20
N LYS A 181 -15.70 -11.26 -4.48
CA LYS A 181 -14.29 -11.20 -4.97
C LYS A 181 -13.51 -9.99 -4.49
N ASN A 182 -14.15 -9.00 -3.87
CA ASN A 182 -13.52 -7.83 -3.27
C ASN A 182 -13.21 -8.02 -1.78
N GLN A 183 -13.59 -9.14 -1.17
CA GLN A 183 -13.25 -9.51 0.20
C GLN A 183 -12.15 -10.57 0.25
N LEU A 184 -11.32 -10.48 1.29
CA LEU A 184 -10.27 -11.46 1.56
C LEU A 184 -10.68 -12.38 2.70
N THR A 185 -10.46 -13.68 2.51
CA THR A 185 -10.62 -14.71 3.55
C THR A 185 -9.29 -15.43 3.75
N ILE A 186 -9.05 -15.98 4.95
CA ILE A 186 -7.81 -16.69 5.25
C ILE A 186 -7.69 -17.95 4.40
N ASP A 187 -6.55 -18.13 3.77
CA ASP A 187 -6.09 -19.39 3.17
C ASP A 187 -5.22 -20.12 4.20
N TRP A 188 -5.81 -21.04 4.96
CA TRP A 188 -5.18 -21.67 6.13
C TRP A 188 -3.82 -22.31 5.87
N PRO A 189 -3.59 -23.08 4.78
CA PRO A 189 -2.28 -23.62 4.48
C PRO A 189 -1.20 -22.55 4.31
N ALA A 190 -1.47 -21.53 3.51
CA ALA A 190 -0.56 -20.42 3.26
C ALA A 190 -0.41 -19.51 4.50
N ALA A 191 -1.48 -19.30 5.27
CA ALA A 191 -1.47 -18.50 6.49
C ALA A 191 -0.57 -19.11 7.58
N LYS A 192 -0.50 -20.45 7.70
CA LYS A 192 0.43 -21.14 8.60
C LYS A 192 1.88 -20.79 8.25
N VAL A 193 2.22 -20.74 6.97
CA VAL A 193 3.56 -20.36 6.52
C VAL A 193 3.86 -18.90 6.83
N VAL A 194 2.90 -18.00 6.64
CA VAL A 194 3.04 -16.58 7.02
C VAL A 194 3.32 -16.45 8.51
N ARG A 195 2.54 -17.10 9.39
CA ARG A 195 2.78 -17.09 10.84
C ARG A 195 4.17 -17.60 11.19
N ARG A 196 4.62 -18.68 10.55
CA ARG A 196 5.96 -19.24 10.75
C ARG A 196 7.06 -18.27 10.32
N ILE A 197 6.91 -17.56 9.20
CA ILE A 197 7.87 -16.54 8.76
C ILE A 197 8.02 -15.45 9.82
N PHE A 198 6.92 -14.95 10.38
CA PHE A 198 6.95 -13.96 11.46
C PHE A 198 7.61 -14.52 12.72
N GLN A 199 7.28 -15.75 13.10
CA GLN A 199 7.88 -16.42 14.26
C GLN A 199 9.40 -16.57 14.11
N LEU A 200 9.89 -17.11 12.98
CA LEU A 200 11.32 -17.23 12.70
C LEU A 200 12.04 -15.87 12.71
N ARG A 201 11.37 -14.81 12.23
CA ARG A 201 11.93 -13.46 12.31
C ARG A 201 12.04 -12.96 13.74
N ILE A 202 11.03 -13.18 14.57
CA ILE A 202 11.01 -12.85 16.01
C ILE A 202 12.11 -13.63 16.76
N GLU A 203 12.35 -14.89 16.40
CA GLU A 203 13.43 -15.73 16.92
C GLU A 203 14.84 -15.24 16.51
N GLY A 204 14.93 -14.21 15.63
CA GLY A 204 16.19 -13.59 15.25
C GLY A 204 16.80 -14.12 13.95
N LYS A 205 16.09 -14.95 13.20
CA LYS A 205 16.58 -15.40 11.88
C LYS A 205 16.53 -14.25 10.87
N SER A 206 17.52 -14.17 9.98
CA SER A 206 17.51 -13.19 8.90
C SER A 206 16.54 -13.59 7.78
N ASN A 207 16.13 -12.62 6.96
CA ASN A 207 15.25 -12.89 5.84
C ASN A 207 15.85 -13.92 4.85
N ALA A 208 17.17 -13.93 4.68
CA ALA A 208 17.87 -14.90 3.83
C ALA A 208 17.79 -16.31 4.43
N VAL A 209 18.11 -16.45 5.72
CA VAL A 209 18.03 -17.73 6.43
C VAL A 209 16.60 -18.27 6.47
N ILE A 210 15.60 -17.41 6.64
CA ILE A 210 14.19 -17.81 6.58
C ILE A 210 13.84 -18.36 5.19
N ALA A 211 14.29 -17.69 4.12
CA ALA A 211 14.08 -18.18 2.77
C ALA A 211 14.75 -19.55 2.54
N ASP A 212 15.98 -19.72 3.01
CA ASP A 212 16.71 -21.00 2.91
C ASP A 212 16.01 -22.13 3.67
N ILE A 213 15.53 -21.89 4.89
CA ILE A 213 14.77 -22.87 5.68
C ILE A 213 13.52 -23.31 4.91
N LEU A 214 12.73 -22.37 4.38
CA LEU A 214 11.51 -22.71 3.66
C LEU A 214 11.77 -23.46 2.35
N ASN A 215 12.88 -23.14 1.67
CA ASN A 215 13.31 -23.86 0.48
C ASN A 215 13.79 -25.28 0.79
N GLN A 216 14.55 -25.46 1.86
CA GLN A 216 15.02 -26.80 2.32
C GLN A 216 13.85 -27.69 2.75
N GLU A 217 12.82 -27.13 3.33
CA GLU A 217 11.59 -27.84 3.71
C GLU A 217 10.66 -28.12 2.53
N GLY A 218 10.98 -27.66 1.32
CA GLY A 218 10.17 -27.86 0.13
C GLY A 218 8.84 -27.11 0.15
N ILE A 219 8.71 -26.04 0.97
CA ILE A 219 7.50 -25.24 1.04
C ILE A 219 7.38 -24.39 -0.23
N PRO A 220 6.28 -24.50 -1.02
CA PRO A 220 6.15 -23.76 -2.26
C PRO A 220 6.13 -22.24 -2.01
N CYS A 221 6.90 -21.51 -2.80
CA CYS A 221 6.93 -20.05 -2.73
C CYS A 221 5.59 -19.44 -3.23
N PRO A 222 5.30 -18.17 -2.98
CA PRO A 222 4.02 -17.55 -3.34
C PRO A 222 3.66 -17.67 -4.83
N TYR A 223 4.68 -17.73 -5.70
CA TYR A 223 4.49 -17.92 -7.14
C TYR A 223 3.99 -19.33 -7.45
N ASP A 224 4.72 -20.36 -6.99
CA ASP A 224 4.37 -21.76 -7.23
C ASP A 224 3.07 -22.15 -6.55
N TYR A 225 2.85 -21.67 -5.33
CA TYR A 225 1.59 -21.88 -4.61
C TYR A 225 0.39 -21.38 -5.42
N LYS A 226 0.49 -20.18 -6.00
CA LYS A 226 -0.58 -19.63 -6.84
C LYS A 226 -0.74 -20.35 -8.16
N ARG A 227 0.35 -20.78 -8.78
CA ARG A 227 0.33 -21.51 -10.05
C ARG A 227 -0.43 -22.84 -9.92
N HIS A 228 -0.34 -23.49 -8.78
CA HIS A 228 -1.02 -24.76 -8.50
C HIS A 228 -2.41 -24.59 -7.87
N SER A 229 -2.84 -23.35 -7.59
CA SER A 229 -4.18 -23.08 -7.07
C SER A 229 -5.25 -23.28 -8.15
N PRO A 230 -6.47 -23.74 -7.79
CA PRO A 230 -7.61 -23.87 -8.73
C PRO A 230 -7.95 -22.56 -9.48
N ASP A 231 -7.68 -21.41 -8.85
CA ASP A 231 -7.90 -20.07 -9.43
C ASP A 231 -6.79 -19.61 -10.37
N SER A 232 -5.84 -20.48 -10.72
CA SER A 232 -4.63 -20.13 -11.47
C SER A 232 -4.84 -19.88 -12.96
N ARG A 233 -6.01 -20.13 -13.51
CA ARG A 233 -6.30 -20.11 -14.96
C ARG A 233 -5.82 -18.85 -15.71
N ASN A 234 -5.69 -17.72 -15.01
CA ASN A 234 -5.24 -16.44 -15.56
C ASN A 234 -4.03 -15.86 -14.82
N PHE A 235 -3.27 -16.69 -14.07
CA PHE A 235 -2.09 -16.23 -13.36
C PHE A 235 -0.90 -16.11 -14.33
N ALA A 236 -0.82 -14.96 -15.02
CA ALA A 236 0.37 -14.56 -15.75
C ALA A 236 1.25 -13.72 -14.81
N SER A 237 2.40 -14.23 -14.40
CA SER A 237 3.38 -13.46 -13.67
C SER A 237 4.42 -12.90 -14.61
N GLY A 238 4.96 -11.73 -14.28
CA GLY A 238 6.14 -11.17 -14.95
C GLY A 238 7.45 -11.89 -14.60
N PHE A 239 7.38 -13.08 -13.98
CA PHE A 239 8.54 -13.89 -13.68
C PHE A 239 8.92 -14.73 -14.93
N HIS A 240 10.01 -14.35 -15.58
CA HIS A 240 10.56 -15.00 -16.77
C HIS A 240 11.84 -15.80 -16.47
N GLY A 241 11.99 -16.31 -15.23
CA GLY A 241 13.13 -17.14 -14.86
C GLY A 241 13.05 -18.53 -15.49
N ASN A 242 14.17 -19.02 -16.01
CA ASN A 242 14.29 -20.38 -16.58
C ASN A 242 14.45 -21.48 -15.50
N GLY A 243 14.19 -21.17 -14.21
CA GLY A 243 14.35 -22.09 -13.09
C GLY A 243 13.09 -22.26 -12.26
N GLU A 244 13.12 -23.26 -11.36
CA GLU A 244 12.10 -23.42 -10.33
C GLU A 244 12.05 -22.17 -9.44
N ALA A 245 10.84 -21.68 -9.19
CA ALA A 245 10.67 -20.53 -8.33
C ALA A 245 10.95 -20.93 -6.86
N SER A 246 11.70 -20.09 -6.16
CA SER A 246 12.10 -20.36 -4.77
C SER A 246 11.81 -19.16 -3.88
N TRP A 247 11.76 -19.39 -2.57
CA TRP A 247 11.73 -18.31 -1.60
C TRP A 247 12.99 -17.45 -1.72
N SER A 248 12.82 -16.16 -1.72
CA SER A 248 13.90 -15.17 -1.80
C SER A 248 13.81 -14.19 -0.64
N PHE A 249 14.94 -13.53 -0.33
CA PHE A 249 14.98 -12.43 0.63
C PHE A 249 13.87 -11.40 0.39
N ASN A 250 13.64 -11.02 -0.88
CA ASN A 250 12.63 -10.03 -1.24
C ASN A 250 11.20 -10.53 -1.01
N ALA A 251 10.94 -11.83 -1.23
CA ALA A 251 9.63 -12.42 -0.97
C ALA A 251 9.31 -12.39 0.53
N ILE A 252 10.27 -12.80 1.37
CA ILE A 252 10.16 -12.73 2.83
C ILE A 252 9.98 -11.29 3.30
N ASN A 253 10.80 -10.35 2.81
CA ASN A 253 10.70 -8.94 3.19
C ASN A 253 9.34 -8.33 2.85
N ARG A 254 8.78 -8.65 1.67
CA ARG A 254 7.43 -8.20 1.28
C ARG A 254 6.34 -8.72 2.21
N ILE A 255 6.47 -9.95 2.70
CA ILE A 255 5.52 -10.52 3.67
C ILE A 255 5.66 -9.79 5.00
N LEU A 256 6.87 -9.67 5.54
CA LEU A 256 7.13 -9.08 6.85
C LEU A 256 6.75 -7.59 6.95
N THR A 257 6.73 -6.85 5.84
CA THR A 257 6.42 -5.41 5.81
C THR A 257 4.99 -5.08 5.37
N ASN A 258 4.16 -6.09 5.09
CA ASN A 258 2.81 -5.85 4.54
C ASN A 258 1.76 -5.78 5.65
N GLU A 259 1.20 -4.61 5.87
CA GLU A 259 0.13 -4.33 6.85
C GLU A 259 -1.17 -5.14 6.60
N ILE A 260 -1.31 -5.79 5.43
CA ILE A 260 -2.49 -6.59 5.10
C ILE A 260 -2.67 -7.76 6.08
N TYR A 261 -1.57 -8.30 6.62
CA TYR A 261 -1.61 -9.38 7.59
C TYR A 261 -2.18 -8.99 8.97
N LEU A 262 -2.38 -7.68 9.19
CA LEU A 262 -3.06 -7.11 10.37
C LEU A 262 -4.57 -6.92 10.18
N GLY A 263 -5.12 -7.35 9.05
CA GLY A 263 -6.51 -7.03 8.69
C GLY A 263 -6.69 -5.60 8.17
N THR A 264 -5.61 -4.89 7.85
CA THR A 264 -5.63 -3.53 7.31
C THR A 264 -5.45 -3.56 5.80
N MET A 265 -6.43 -3.08 5.06
CA MET A 265 -6.33 -2.96 3.61
C MET A 265 -5.50 -1.74 3.23
N VAL A 266 -4.36 -1.96 2.56
CA VAL A 266 -3.46 -0.89 2.11
C VAL A 266 -3.33 -0.91 0.60
N GLN A 267 -3.92 0.07 -0.04
CA GLN A 267 -4.01 0.17 -1.50
C GLN A 267 -3.64 1.57 -2.00
N GLY A 268 -3.63 1.77 -3.32
CA GLY A 268 -3.26 3.06 -3.90
C GLY A 268 -1.76 3.34 -3.87
N LYS A 269 -0.91 2.31 -3.78
CA LYS A 269 0.56 2.42 -3.71
C LYS A 269 1.19 2.94 -5.01
N SER A 270 0.47 2.85 -6.12
CA SER A 270 0.92 3.33 -7.43
C SER A 270 -0.25 3.75 -8.31
N THR A 271 0.02 4.61 -9.28
CA THR A 271 -0.96 5.09 -10.24
C THR A 271 -0.35 5.21 -11.63
N ARG A 272 -1.20 5.22 -12.65
CA ARG A 272 -0.84 5.64 -14.01
C ARG A 272 -1.36 7.06 -14.23
N PRO A 273 -0.51 8.04 -14.51
CA PRO A 273 -0.93 9.45 -14.63
C PRO A 273 -1.98 9.67 -15.71
N ASN A 274 -1.87 8.96 -16.83
CA ASN A 274 -2.76 9.08 -17.97
C ASN A 274 -3.02 7.70 -18.59
N TYR A 275 -4.18 7.51 -19.24
CA TYR A 275 -4.51 6.28 -19.96
C TYR A 275 -3.59 5.99 -21.16
N LYS A 276 -2.97 7.03 -21.74
CA LYS A 276 -1.99 6.92 -22.84
C LYS A 276 -0.59 6.51 -22.37
N ILE A 277 -0.26 6.72 -21.08
CA ILE A 277 1.07 6.47 -20.53
C ILE A 277 1.08 5.14 -19.79
N LYS A 278 1.86 4.17 -20.27
CA LYS A 278 1.99 2.85 -19.63
C LYS A 278 2.85 2.89 -18.36
N LYS A 279 3.61 3.97 -18.13
CA LYS A 279 4.51 4.09 -16.98
C LYS A 279 3.71 4.21 -15.67
N THR A 280 4.00 3.32 -14.73
CA THR A 280 3.47 3.36 -13.38
C THR A 280 4.32 4.26 -12.51
N VAL A 281 3.70 5.16 -11.74
CA VAL A 281 4.34 6.07 -10.78
C VAL A 281 3.98 5.59 -9.39
N VAL A 282 4.99 5.47 -8.51
CA VAL A 282 4.81 5.14 -7.09
C VAL A 282 4.26 6.36 -6.37
N ILE A 283 3.33 6.14 -5.47
CA ILE A 283 2.71 7.17 -4.62
C ILE A 283 3.38 7.12 -3.25
N ASP A 284 3.63 8.29 -2.64
CA ASP A 284 4.19 8.41 -1.30
C ASP A 284 3.34 7.66 -0.27
N GLN A 285 3.98 7.06 0.72
CA GLN A 285 3.31 6.22 1.73
C GLN A 285 2.22 6.95 2.52
N GLU A 286 2.36 8.26 2.70
CA GLU A 286 1.39 9.12 3.39
C GLU A 286 0.05 9.22 2.64
N LYS A 287 0.09 9.07 1.31
CA LYS A 287 -1.09 9.15 0.44
C LYS A 287 -1.74 7.79 0.16
N TRP A 288 -1.21 6.70 0.74
CA TRP A 288 -1.80 5.39 0.59
C TRP A 288 -3.15 5.32 1.31
N ILE A 289 -4.11 4.64 0.71
CA ILE A 289 -5.41 4.42 1.32
C ILE A 289 -5.29 3.24 2.28
N ARG A 290 -5.52 3.49 3.58
CA ARG A 290 -5.50 2.49 4.65
C ARG A 290 -6.87 2.38 5.29
N VAL A 291 -7.47 1.19 5.24
CA VAL A 291 -8.75 0.89 5.89
C VAL A 291 -8.53 -0.28 6.86
N LYS A 292 -8.78 -0.06 8.14
CA LYS A 292 -8.59 -1.07 9.18
C LYS A 292 -9.80 -2.02 9.26
N ASN A 293 -9.55 -3.23 9.78
CA ASN A 293 -10.59 -4.24 10.09
C ASN A 293 -11.45 -4.63 8.87
N THR A 294 -10.84 -4.72 7.67
CA THR A 294 -11.54 -5.13 6.46
C THR A 294 -11.62 -6.65 6.30
N HIS A 295 -10.74 -7.40 6.95
CA HIS A 295 -10.64 -8.85 6.88
C HIS A 295 -9.95 -9.39 8.15
N GLU A 296 -10.05 -10.70 8.38
CA GLU A 296 -9.44 -11.35 9.53
C GLU A 296 -7.90 -11.27 9.48
N ALA A 297 -7.28 -10.88 10.59
CA ALA A 297 -5.83 -10.76 10.71
C ALA A 297 -5.17 -12.14 10.84
N ILE A 298 -4.08 -12.37 10.12
CA ILE A 298 -3.24 -13.57 10.26
C ILE A 298 -2.24 -13.38 11.40
N ILE A 299 -1.73 -12.17 11.59
CA ILE A 299 -0.67 -11.80 12.54
C ILE A 299 -1.23 -10.79 13.54
N SER A 300 -0.82 -10.91 14.82
CA SER A 300 -1.15 -9.91 15.84
C SER A 300 -0.42 -8.59 15.57
N GLN A 301 -1.04 -7.46 15.97
CA GLN A 301 -0.39 -6.14 15.90
C GLN A 301 0.97 -6.16 16.61
N ARG A 302 1.04 -6.83 17.76
CA ARG A 302 2.25 -6.98 18.56
C ARG A 302 3.39 -7.65 17.79
N ASP A 303 3.15 -8.81 17.18
CA ASP A 303 4.19 -9.54 16.45
C ASP A 303 4.67 -8.77 15.22
N PHE A 304 3.76 -8.06 14.56
CA PHE A 304 4.10 -7.17 13.46
C PHE A 304 5.00 -6.03 13.92
N ASP A 305 4.66 -5.34 15.01
CA ASP A 305 5.44 -4.22 15.55
C ASP A 305 6.85 -4.66 15.98
N ILE A 306 6.98 -5.86 16.59
CA ILE A 306 8.28 -6.46 16.91
C ILE A 306 9.11 -6.63 15.65
N VAL A 307 8.52 -7.20 14.59
CA VAL A 307 9.22 -7.44 13.33
C VAL A 307 9.62 -6.13 12.65
N GLN A 308 8.79 -5.07 12.69
CA GLN A 308 9.16 -3.76 12.15
C GLN A 308 10.32 -3.14 12.94
N LYS A 309 10.31 -3.23 14.28
CA LYS A 309 11.45 -2.80 15.11
C LYS A 309 12.72 -3.57 14.76
N LEU A 310 12.64 -4.89 14.61
CA LEU A 310 13.77 -5.73 14.19
C LEU A 310 14.30 -5.37 12.79
N ALA A 311 13.44 -4.92 11.88
CA ALA A 311 13.85 -4.49 10.55
C ALA A 311 14.61 -3.14 10.57
N GLY A 312 14.27 -2.24 11.51
CA GLY A 312 14.97 -0.96 11.71
C GLY A 312 16.33 -1.09 12.42
N ILE A 313 16.57 -2.20 13.10
CA ILE A 313 17.82 -2.45 13.82
C ILE A 313 18.86 -3.01 12.84
N ASP A 314 20.07 -2.42 12.80
CA ASP A 314 21.19 -2.93 11.98
C ASP A 314 21.62 -4.33 12.43
N THR A 315 21.11 -5.33 11.73
CA THR A 315 21.36 -6.76 11.99
C THR A 315 22.34 -7.33 10.97
N ARG A 316 23.48 -6.65 10.73
CA ARG A 316 24.51 -7.23 9.87
C ARG A 316 24.98 -8.55 10.47
N ILE A 317 24.77 -9.63 9.70
CA ILE A 317 25.10 -10.97 10.10
C ILE A 317 26.60 -11.15 9.99
N SER A 318 27.21 -11.76 11.00
CA SER A 318 28.59 -12.28 10.90
C SER A 318 28.64 -13.35 9.80
N THR A 319 29.65 -13.27 8.95
CA THR A 319 29.93 -14.29 7.94
C THR A 319 30.19 -15.63 8.66
N GLY A 320 29.20 -16.51 8.75
CA GLY A 320 29.40 -17.89 9.23
C GLY A 320 28.25 -18.57 9.95
N GLU A 321 27.44 -17.88 10.75
CA GLU A 321 26.45 -18.56 11.61
C GLU A 321 24.98 -18.21 11.30
N GLY A 322 24.72 -17.25 10.43
CA GLY A 322 23.34 -16.90 10.02
C GLY A 322 22.42 -16.36 11.12
N GLU A 323 22.89 -16.27 12.37
CA GLU A 323 22.13 -15.87 13.53
C GLU A 323 22.44 -14.41 13.94
N VAL A 324 21.40 -13.73 14.39
CA VAL A 324 21.51 -12.38 14.94
C VAL A 324 21.78 -12.50 16.44
N TYR A 325 22.95 -12.02 16.90
CA TYR A 325 23.30 -12.07 18.32
C TYR A 325 22.34 -11.26 19.20
N LEU A 326 22.26 -11.66 20.48
CA LEU A 326 21.32 -11.15 21.47
C LEU A 326 21.22 -9.62 21.50
N PHE A 327 22.35 -8.91 21.51
CA PHE A 327 22.41 -7.45 21.60
C PHE A 327 22.71 -6.73 20.27
N SER A 328 22.76 -7.43 19.14
CA SER A 328 23.08 -6.82 17.86
C SER A 328 22.12 -5.66 17.53
N GLY A 329 22.71 -4.49 17.25
CA GLY A 329 21.96 -3.28 16.90
C GLY A 329 21.27 -2.55 18.05
N LEU A 330 21.25 -3.13 19.27
CA LEU A 330 20.63 -2.53 20.46
C LEU A 330 21.61 -1.74 21.31
N VAL A 331 22.93 -1.97 21.19
CA VAL A 331 23.95 -1.38 22.07
C VAL A 331 24.68 -0.26 21.34
N LEU A 332 24.62 0.94 21.91
CA LEU A 332 25.18 2.16 21.37
C LEU A 332 26.34 2.68 22.24
N CYS A 333 27.25 3.39 21.63
CA CYS A 333 28.26 4.16 22.34
C CYS A 333 27.70 5.51 22.77
N GLU A 334 27.64 5.82 24.07
CA GLU A 334 27.14 7.12 24.57
C GLU A 334 27.92 8.31 24.02
N LYS A 335 29.21 8.12 23.67
CA LYS A 335 30.07 9.22 23.22
C LYS A 335 29.89 9.59 21.75
N CYS A 336 29.68 8.62 20.87
CA CYS A 336 29.59 8.85 19.42
C CYS A 336 28.24 8.46 18.82
N GLY A 337 27.34 7.85 19.61
CA GLY A 337 26.03 7.40 19.13
C GLY A 337 26.06 6.15 18.21
N ASP A 338 27.24 5.66 17.85
CA ASP A 338 27.38 4.53 16.93
C ASP A 338 27.08 3.19 17.62
N THR A 339 26.56 2.23 16.85
CA THR A 339 26.29 0.87 17.31
C THR A 339 27.60 0.14 17.65
N LEU A 340 27.68 -0.48 18.83
CA LEU A 340 28.80 -1.30 19.24
C LEU A 340 28.84 -2.61 18.44
N ILE A 341 30.04 -3.03 18.09
CA ILE A 341 30.30 -4.24 17.30
C ILE A 341 30.73 -5.38 18.23
N ARG A 342 30.09 -6.53 18.07
CA ARG A 342 30.47 -7.77 18.77
C ARG A 342 31.79 -8.30 18.20
N ARG A 343 32.73 -8.63 19.11
CA ARG A 343 34.02 -9.29 18.78
C ARG A 343 34.33 -10.40 19.75
N THR A 344 34.77 -11.53 19.23
CA THR A 344 35.23 -12.65 20.03
C THR A 344 36.76 -12.70 20.02
N VAL A 345 37.36 -12.83 21.19
CA VAL A 345 38.80 -12.94 21.39
C VAL A 345 39.05 -14.30 22.09
N VAL A 346 39.93 -15.10 21.51
CA VAL A 346 40.34 -16.39 22.12
C VAL A 346 41.63 -16.16 22.92
N ARG A 347 41.61 -16.49 24.20
CA ARG A 347 42.78 -16.47 25.07
C ARG A 347 42.83 -17.79 25.88
N ASN A 348 43.95 -18.46 25.87
CA ASN A 348 44.14 -19.74 26.63
C ASN A 348 42.97 -20.72 26.39
N HIS A 349 42.64 -20.99 25.11
CA HIS A 349 41.50 -21.83 24.68
C HIS A 349 40.11 -21.38 25.15
N THR A 350 39.98 -20.22 25.84
CA THR A 350 38.70 -19.69 26.30
C THR A 350 38.27 -18.55 25.37
N ARG A 351 36.98 -18.57 24.95
CA ARG A 351 36.39 -17.54 24.11
C ARG A 351 35.77 -16.43 25.00
N TYR A 352 36.21 -15.22 24.78
CA TYR A 352 35.65 -14.01 25.44
C TYR A 352 35.00 -13.13 24.39
N THR A 353 33.78 -12.74 24.64
CA THR A 353 33.03 -11.90 23.73
C THR A 353 32.84 -10.49 24.29
N TYR A 354 33.05 -9.49 23.47
CA TYR A 354 32.99 -8.08 23.83
C TYR A 354 32.17 -7.30 22.83
N TYR A 355 31.43 -6.29 23.30
CA TYR A 355 30.87 -5.24 22.48
C TYR A 355 31.77 -4.01 22.56
N GLY A 356 32.25 -3.51 21.42
CA GLY A 356 33.18 -2.40 21.36
C GLY A 356 32.81 -1.36 20.32
N CYS A 357 33.11 -0.10 20.63
CA CYS A 357 32.99 0.99 19.66
C CYS A 357 34.23 1.01 18.76
N TYR A 358 33.99 0.92 17.46
CA TYR A 358 35.01 1.03 16.43
C TYR A 358 34.59 2.14 15.49
N ASP A 359 35.17 3.34 15.69
CA ASP A 359 34.91 4.50 14.85
C ASP A 359 35.23 4.16 13.37
N ARG A 360 34.16 3.93 12.59
CA ARG A 360 34.26 3.60 11.17
C ARG A 360 34.52 4.83 10.29
N LYS A 361 34.15 6.00 10.77
CA LYS A 361 34.20 7.24 9.98
C LYS A 361 35.52 8.00 10.14
N ARG A 362 36.40 7.58 11.04
CA ARG A 362 37.69 8.23 11.37
C ARG A 362 37.64 9.74 11.67
N THR A 363 36.44 10.29 11.81
CA THR A 363 36.20 11.74 11.93
C THR A 363 36.05 12.20 13.38
N ILE A 364 35.65 11.34 14.28
CA ILE A 364 35.55 11.62 15.72
C ILE A 364 36.46 10.63 16.43
N LYS A 365 37.51 11.11 17.09
CA LYS A 365 38.41 10.28 17.94
C LYS A 365 37.65 9.80 19.19
N CYS A 366 36.68 8.87 19.03
CA CYS A 366 36.07 8.20 20.14
C CYS A 366 37.11 7.27 20.77
N LYS A 367 37.47 7.50 22.05
CA LYS A 367 38.38 6.62 22.82
C LYS A 367 37.74 5.25 23.14
N GLY A 368 36.87 4.74 22.28
CA GLY A 368 36.21 3.44 22.28
C GLY A 368 35.81 2.95 23.67
N VAL A 369 34.53 2.62 23.82
CA VAL A 369 34.06 1.89 25.01
C VAL A 369 34.00 0.43 24.64
N VAL A 370 34.44 -0.44 25.55
CA VAL A 370 34.37 -1.91 25.40
C VAL A 370 33.72 -2.48 26.66
N ILE A 371 32.72 -3.34 26.50
CA ILE A 371 32.04 -4.05 27.56
C ILE A 371 32.01 -5.55 27.22
N ARG A 372 32.17 -6.40 28.24
CA ARG A 372 32.06 -7.86 28.08
C ARG A 372 30.60 -8.27 27.91
N GLU A 373 30.30 -9.25 27.05
CA GLU A 373 28.96 -9.70 26.76
C GLU A 373 28.24 -10.23 28.02
N ASP A 374 28.93 -11.04 28.83
CA ASP A 374 28.39 -11.61 30.06
C ASP A 374 28.01 -10.52 31.07
N ASP A 375 28.89 -9.53 31.24
CA ASP A 375 28.63 -8.40 32.17
C ASP A 375 27.43 -7.55 31.70
N LEU A 376 27.30 -7.37 30.39
CA LEU A 376 26.18 -6.66 29.79
C LEU A 376 24.88 -7.43 29.97
N GLU A 377 24.88 -8.75 29.72
CA GLU A 377 23.71 -9.61 29.86
C GLU A 377 23.21 -9.62 31.30
N GLN A 378 24.11 -9.80 32.27
CA GLN A 378 23.76 -9.79 33.68
C GLN A 378 23.21 -8.42 34.14
N ALA A 379 23.84 -7.33 33.74
CA ALA A 379 23.39 -5.99 34.10
C ALA A 379 22.02 -5.67 33.50
N VAL A 380 21.78 -6.06 32.25
CA VAL A 380 20.50 -5.84 31.59
C VAL A 380 19.41 -6.70 32.22
N LEU A 381 19.68 -7.99 32.49
CA LEU A 381 18.73 -8.91 33.15
C LEU A 381 18.31 -8.37 34.52
N THR A 382 19.28 -7.98 35.35
CA THR A 382 19.01 -7.43 36.69
C THR A 382 18.19 -6.14 36.60
N SER A 383 18.50 -5.28 35.63
CA SER A 383 17.75 -4.03 35.44
C SER A 383 16.31 -4.28 35.00
N ILE A 384 16.09 -5.20 34.08
CA ILE A 384 14.74 -5.60 33.63
C ILE A 384 13.96 -6.20 34.80
N GLN A 385 14.54 -7.15 35.54
CA GLN A 385 13.89 -7.78 36.69
C GLN A 385 13.47 -6.76 37.74
N LYS A 386 14.37 -5.82 38.09
CA LYS A 386 14.06 -4.74 39.04
C LYS A 386 12.93 -3.83 38.52
N HIS A 387 12.93 -3.52 37.24
CA HIS A 387 11.92 -2.67 36.63
C HIS A 387 10.55 -3.36 36.60
N ILE A 388 10.52 -4.65 36.23
CA ILE A 388 9.31 -5.49 36.29
C ILE A 388 8.76 -5.56 37.71
N GLN A 389 9.61 -5.80 38.71
CA GLN A 389 9.19 -5.87 40.10
C GLN A 389 8.53 -4.56 40.53
N THR A 390 9.15 -3.43 40.22
CA THR A 390 8.58 -2.08 40.53
C THR A 390 7.22 -1.91 39.89
N LEU A 391 7.03 -2.31 38.63
CA LEU A 391 5.76 -2.21 37.91
C LEU A 391 4.67 -3.13 38.46
N LEU A 392 5.04 -4.36 38.83
CA LEU A 392 4.10 -5.30 39.47
C LEU A 392 3.65 -4.81 40.85
N ASP A 393 4.53 -4.14 41.59
CA ASP A 393 4.17 -3.51 42.89
C ASP A 393 3.27 -2.29 42.65
N ILE A 394 3.49 -1.52 41.60
CA ILE A 394 2.60 -0.45 41.14
C ILE A 394 1.21 -1.02 40.74
N ASP A 395 1.15 -2.12 39.96
CA ASP A 395 -0.11 -2.77 39.58
C ASP A 395 -0.91 -3.27 40.79
N LYS A 396 -0.22 -3.81 41.81
CA LYS A 396 -0.86 -4.20 43.08
C LYS A 396 -1.42 -2.98 43.82
N LEU A 397 -0.67 -1.89 43.88
CA LEU A 397 -1.13 -0.65 44.51
C LEU A 397 -2.34 -0.05 43.78
N LEU A 398 -2.32 -0.06 42.45
CA LEU A 398 -3.44 0.42 41.63
C LEU A 398 -4.71 -0.45 41.76
N LYS A 399 -4.56 -1.77 42.04
CA LYS A 399 -5.70 -2.67 42.30
C LYS A 399 -6.29 -2.51 43.72
N HIS A 400 -5.46 -2.15 44.71
CA HIS A 400 -5.93 -1.90 46.07
C HIS A 400 -6.60 -0.53 46.22
N VAL A 401 -6.27 0.43 45.39
CA VAL A 401 -7.00 1.67 45.22
C VAL A 401 -8.07 1.41 44.18
N ASP A 402 -9.22 0.86 44.63
CA ASP A 402 -10.36 0.53 43.78
C ASP A 402 -10.49 1.55 42.66
N GLU A 403 -10.29 1.06 41.43
CA GLU A 403 -10.40 1.76 40.16
C GLU A 403 -9.27 2.78 39.88
N MET A 404 -8.96 2.98 38.61
CA MET A 404 -8.24 4.14 38.09
C MET A 404 -9.19 5.39 38.17
N PRO A 405 -9.46 5.99 39.34
CA PRO A 405 -10.59 6.90 39.50
C PRO A 405 -10.32 8.23 38.82
N LEU A 406 -9.04 8.65 38.72
CA LEU A 406 -8.70 9.97 38.19
C LEU A 406 -8.86 10.03 36.68
N LEU A 407 -8.33 9.04 35.95
CA LEU A 407 -8.44 8.99 34.47
C LEU A 407 -9.88 8.74 34.03
N LYS A 408 -10.63 7.92 34.79
CA LYS A 408 -12.05 7.68 34.52
C LYS A 408 -12.89 8.91 34.79
N ARG A 409 -12.66 9.59 35.91
CA ARG A 409 -13.31 10.88 36.25
C ARG A 409 -12.98 11.97 35.24
N GLU A 410 -11.71 12.05 34.80
CA GLU A 410 -11.30 13.00 33.76
C GLU A 410 -11.97 12.70 32.41
N THR A 411 -12.10 11.42 32.04
CA THR A 411 -12.79 11.00 30.82
C THR A 411 -14.29 11.26 30.89
N ASP A 412 -14.92 11.00 32.05
CA ASP A 412 -16.33 11.23 32.27
C ASP A 412 -16.64 12.75 32.27
N ALA A 413 -15.81 13.57 32.96
CA ALA A 413 -15.93 15.02 32.93
C ALA A 413 -15.77 15.60 31.51
N LEU A 414 -14.79 15.13 30.74
CA LEU A 414 -14.63 15.55 29.34
C LEU A 414 -15.83 15.11 28.48
N THR A 415 -16.41 13.96 28.77
CA THR A 415 -17.60 13.46 28.06
C THR A 415 -18.81 14.33 28.33
N GLU A 416 -19.03 14.75 29.59
CA GLU A 416 -20.09 15.68 29.98
C GLU A 416 -19.92 17.06 29.34
N LEU A 417 -18.69 17.58 29.30
CA LEU A 417 -18.39 18.84 28.65
C LEU A 417 -18.64 18.80 27.13
N VAL A 418 -18.28 17.72 26.46
CA VAL A 418 -18.59 17.52 25.04
C VAL A 418 -20.10 17.44 24.80
N ALA A 419 -20.83 16.73 25.66
CA ALA A 419 -22.28 16.61 25.56
C ALA A 419 -22.97 17.98 25.76
N SER A 420 -22.54 18.76 26.75
CA SER A 420 -23.04 20.10 26.99
C SER A 420 -22.79 21.04 25.81
N ALA A 421 -21.56 21.04 25.27
CA ALA A 421 -21.22 21.88 24.12
C ALA A 421 -22.00 21.47 22.85
N LYS A 422 -22.28 20.17 22.63
CA LYS A 422 -23.13 19.70 21.54
C LYS A 422 -24.59 20.11 21.70
N ASN A 423 -25.13 20.08 22.90
CA ASN A 423 -26.49 20.56 23.17
C ASN A 423 -26.62 22.07 22.93
N GLU A 424 -25.61 22.84 23.30
CA GLU A 424 -25.58 24.28 23.06
C GLU A 424 -25.46 24.59 21.55
N LEU A 425 -24.65 23.84 20.81
CA LEU A 425 -24.57 23.95 19.35
C LEU A 425 -25.93 23.68 18.69
N LEU A 426 -26.63 22.61 19.08
CA LEU A 426 -27.94 22.28 18.58
C LEU A 426 -28.95 23.40 18.88
N ARG A 427 -28.84 24.05 20.03
CA ARG A 427 -29.68 25.21 20.38
C ARG A 427 -29.47 26.37 19.41
N TYR A 428 -28.21 26.72 19.09
CA TYR A 428 -27.92 27.80 18.12
C TYR A 428 -28.37 27.43 16.71
N GLN A 429 -28.23 26.18 16.28
CA GLN A 429 -28.77 25.70 14.99
C GLN A 429 -30.28 25.86 14.90
N ASN A 430 -31.01 25.48 15.94
CA ASN A 430 -32.47 25.64 16.01
C ASN A 430 -32.87 27.12 16.02
N LEU A 431 -32.10 27.98 16.73
CA LEU A 431 -32.32 29.43 16.71
C LEU A 431 -32.11 30.04 15.32
N ASN A 432 -31.10 29.55 14.61
CA ASN A 432 -30.80 30.01 13.23
C ASN A 432 -31.91 29.59 12.25
N GLU A 433 -32.46 28.39 12.42
CA GLU A 433 -33.60 27.92 11.63
C GLU A 433 -34.91 28.69 11.95
N SER A 434 -35.17 29.01 13.22
CA SER A 434 -36.35 29.82 13.58
C SER A 434 -36.22 31.25 13.11
N LEU A 435 -35.04 31.86 13.23
CA LEU A 435 -34.75 33.20 12.74
C LEU A 435 -35.01 33.35 11.22
N TYR A 436 -34.65 32.30 10.45
CA TYR A 436 -34.94 32.28 9.02
C TYR A 436 -36.44 32.22 8.70
N ARG A 437 -37.25 31.51 9.51
CA ARG A 437 -38.70 31.47 9.40
C ARG A 437 -39.32 32.83 9.76
N ASP A 438 -38.89 33.44 10.87
CA ASP A 438 -39.36 34.72 11.34
C ASP A 438 -39.11 35.85 10.30
N TYR A 439 -37.95 35.75 9.60
CA TYR A 439 -37.65 36.66 8.47
C TYR A 439 -38.59 36.46 7.27
N LEU A 440 -38.89 35.21 6.92
CA LEU A 440 -39.84 34.89 5.83
C LEU A 440 -41.27 35.33 6.15
N GLU A 441 -41.68 35.31 7.43
CA GLU A 441 -42.97 35.73 7.92
C GLU A 441 -43.08 37.27 8.10
N GLY A 442 -41.96 37.99 7.92
CA GLY A 442 -41.89 39.43 8.06
C GLY A 442 -41.91 39.93 9.51
N ILE A 443 -41.62 39.06 10.48
CA ILE A 443 -41.57 39.40 11.92
C ILE A 443 -40.26 40.15 12.24
N VAL A 444 -39.16 39.82 11.53
CA VAL A 444 -37.81 40.38 11.70
C VAL A 444 -37.42 41.08 10.40
N ASP A 445 -36.86 42.30 10.48
CA ASP A 445 -36.39 43.01 9.31
C ASP A 445 -35.04 42.47 8.79
N GLN A 446 -34.58 42.97 7.63
CA GLN A 446 -33.36 42.46 6.99
C GLN A 446 -32.09 42.75 7.77
N ASP A 447 -32.01 43.90 8.42
CA ASP A 447 -30.81 44.32 9.15
C ASP A 447 -30.70 43.53 10.49
N GLU A 448 -31.82 43.39 11.21
CA GLU A 448 -31.93 42.58 12.40
C GLU A 448 -31.63 41.07 12.11
N TYR A 449 -32.12 40.57 10.98
CA TYR A 449 -31.85 39.20 10.53
C TYR A 449 -30.33 38.96 10.32
N LEU A 450 -29.67 39.88 9.63
CA LEU A 450 -28.24 39.78 9.33
C LEU A 450 -27.38 39.84 10.62
N ASP A 451 -27.72 40.75 11.54
CA ASP A 451 -27.01 40.88 12.81
C ASP A 451 -27.14 39.63 13.68
N LEU A 452 -28.35 39.15 13.89
CA LEU A 452 -28.60 37.95 14.67
C LEU A 452 -28.00 36.68 14.05
N ARG A 453 -28.07 36.56 12.73
CA ARG A 453 -27.45 35.47 11.99
C ARG A 453 -25.92 35.45 12.16
N ASN A 454 -25.28 36.63 12.10
CA ASN A 454 -23.82 36.73 12.34
C ASN A 454 -23.45 36.32 13.76
N ILE A 455 -24.24 36.71 14.77
CA ILE A 455 -24.03 36.31 16.16
C ILE A 455 -24.15 34.79 16.31
N TYR A 456 -25.20 34.20 15.75
CA TYR A 456 -25.43 32.75 15.84
C TYR A 456 -24.35 31.95 15.09
N SER A 457 -23.99 32.34 13.88
CA SER A 457 -22.91 31.68 13.11
C SER A 457 -21.57 31.76 13.83
N THR A 458 -21.24 32.90 14.43
CA THR A 458 -19.98 33.07 15.19
C THR A 458 -19.93 32.16 16.41
N ASN A 459 -21.08 32.01 17.12
CA ASN A 459 -21.18 31.10 18.25
C ASN A 459 -21.12 29.61 17.82
N GLU A 460 -21.74 29.26 16.71
CA GLU A 460 -21.64 27.92 16.12
C GLU A 460 -20.19 27.57 15.79
N GLU A 461 -19.46 28.45 15.11
CA GLU A 461 -18.04 28.24 14.78
C GLU A 461 -17.17 28.09 16.03
N ARG A 462 -17.42 28.91 17.06
CA ARG A 462 -16.70 28.83 18.33
C ARG A 462 -16.96 27.51 19.05
N LEU A 463 -18.21 27.05 19.07
CA LEU A 463 -18.60 25.77 19.67
C LEU A 463 -18.03 24.60 18.90
N HIS A 464 -18.02 24.61 17.56
CA HIS A 464 -17.37 23.60 16.76
C HIS A 464 -15.89 23.44 17.07
N LYS A 465 -15.15 24.54 17.20
CA LYS A 465 -13.73 24.52 17.59
C LYS A 465 -13.54 23.96 19.01
N SER A 466 -14.39 24.38 19.96
CA SER A 466 -14.35 23.89 21.33
C SER A 466 -14.62 22.38 21.42
N ILE A 467 -15.62 21.87 20.69
CA ILE A 467 -15.93 20.43 20.62
C ILE A 467 -14.73 19.65 20.06
N GLN A 468 -14.10 20.13 19.00
CA GLN A 468 -12.93 19.49 18.41
C GLN A 468 -11.74 19.41 19.39
N GLU A 469 -11.50 20.50 20.16
CA GLU A 469 -10.45 20.52 21.18
C GLU A 469 -10.74 19.56 22.34
N LEU A 470 -11.99 19.52 22.82
CA LEU A 470 -12.42 18.62 23.89
C LEU A 470 -12.36 17.15 23.45
N ASP A 471 -12.82 16.82 22.23
CA ASP A 471 -12.73 15.48 21.68
C ASP A 471 -11.26 15.05 21.50
N ARG A 472 -10.37 15.96 21.09
CA ARG A 472 -8.92 15.69 21.02
C ARG A 472 -8.32 15.38 22.38
N LYS A 473 -8.66 16.16 23.41
CA LYS A 473 -8.22 15.92 24.80
C LYS A 473 -8.73 14.57 25.32
N LYS A 474 -10.00 14.27 25.09
CA LYS A 474 -10.61 12.99 25.44
C LYS A 474 -9.88 11.81 24.79
N GLN A 475 -9.57 11.90 23.50
CA GLN A 475 -8.80 10.86 22.79
C GLN A 475 -7.38 10.70 23.36
N GLN A 476 -6.72 11.77 23.75
CA GLN A 476 -5.41 11.72 24.41
C GLN A 476 -5.45 10.93 25.73
N VAL A 477 -6.46 11.20 26.58
CA VAL A 477 -6.64 10.48 27.86
C VAL A 477 -6.93 9.00 27.62
N LEU A 478 -7.82 8.66 26.67
CA LEU A 478 -8.14 7.27 26.31
C LEU A 478 -6.92 6.52 25.77
N ASN A 479 -6.12 7.17 24.94
CA ASN A 479 -4.89 6.59 24.40
C ASN A 479 -3.86 6.31 25.51
N LYS A 480 -3.69 7.22 26.47
CA LYS A 480 -2.83 7.01 27.65
C LYS A 480 -3.29 5.80 28.47
N THR A 481 -4.57 5.71 28.76
CA THR A 481 -5.15 4.58 29.51
C THR A 481 -4.89 3.24 28.82
N SER A 482 -5.09 3.17 27.50
CA SER A 482 -4.83 1.97 26.72
C SER A 482 -3.33 1.62 26.65
N SER A 483 -2.44 2.62 26.67
CA SER A 483 -0.99 2.42 26.72
C SER A 483 -0.54 1.85 28.07
N TYR A 484 -1.09 2.34 29.18
CA TYR A 484 -0.81 1.81 30.52
C TYR A 484 -1.26 0.36 30.66
N GLN A 485 -2.46 0.01 30.20
CA GLN A 485 -2.95 -1.37 30.24
C GLN A 485 -2.03 -2.29 29.44
N ARG A 486 -1.65 -1.91 28.23
CA ARG A 486 -0.71 -2.67 27.41
C ARG A 486 0.65 -2.85 28.07
N CYS A 487 1.15 -1.80 28.74
CA CYS A 487 2.39 -1.86 29.49
C CYS A 487 2.30 -2.88 30.63
N ILE A 488 1.26 -2.83 31.43
CA ILE A 488 1.03 -3.77 32.55
C ILE A 488 0.88 -5.21 32.08
N GLU A 489 0.13 -5.46 31.02
CA GLU A 489 -0.04 -6.79 30.40
C GLU A 489 1.30 -7.37 29.93
N LEU A 490 2.09 -6.54 29.26
CA LEU A 490 3.42 -6.90 28.78
C LEU A 490 4.34 -7.33 29.95
N PHE A 491 4.29 -6.63 31.08
CA PHE A 491 5.10 -6.98 32.25
C PHE A 491 4.62 -8.21 33.01
N ARG A 492 3.32 -8.45 33.04
CA ARG A 492 2.79 -9.71 33.60
C ARG A 492 3.28 -10.94 32.83
N GLU A 493 3.37 -10.83 31.49
CA GLU A 493 3.90 -11.92 30.65
C GLU A 493 5.38 -12.23 30.96
N PHE A 494 6.17 -11.19 31.25
CA PHE A 494 7.60 -11.30 31.54
C PHE A 494 7.95 -11.34 33.04
N GLY A 495 6.97 -11.51 33.91
CA GLY A 495 7.14 -11.41 35.39
C GLY A 495 8.16 -12.34 36.00
N ASN A 496 8.59 -13.41 35.31
CA ASN A 496 9.54 -14.40 35.82
C ASN A 496 10.68 -14.69 34.83
N ILE A 497 11.31 -13.64 34.29
CA ILE A 497 12.42 -13.79 33.34
C ILE A 497 13.67 -14.25 34.10
N GLN A 498 14.16 -15.47 33.77
CA GLN A 498 15.44 -16.00 34.28
C GLN A 498 16.56 -15.87 33.25
N LYS A 499 16.24 -15.82 31.96
CA LYS A 499 17.20 -15.71 30.86
C LYS A 499 16.73 -14.74 29.83
N LEU A 500 17.65 -13.94 29.31
CA LEU A 500 17.34 -13.00 28.23
C LEU A 500 17.25 -13.73 26.90
N ASP A 501 16.20 -13.43 26.15
CA ASP A 501 16.09 -13.75 24.74
C ASP A 501 15.98 -12.46 23.89
N ARG A 502 16.23 -12.58 22.61
CA ARG A 502 16.21 -11.42 21.72
C ARG A 502 14.81 -10.81 21.61
N LYS A 503 13.76 -11.63 21.64
CA LYS A 503 12.36 -11.18 21.62
C LYS A 503 12.08 -10.24 22.78
N THR A 504 12.41 -10.67 23.98
CA THR A 504 12.23 -9.90 25.21
C THR A 504 13.01 -8.59 25.17
N LEU A 505 14.27 -8.61 24.72
CA LEU A 505 15.08 -7.40 24.61
C LEU A 505 14.48 -6.38 23.65
N VAL A 506 14.08 -6.79 22.45
CA VAL A 506 13.49 -5.89 21.45
C VAL A 506 12.14 -5.33 21.88
N MET A 507 11.40 -6.10 22.69
CA MET A 507 10.10 -5.64 23.22
C MET A 507 10.26 -4.64 24.34
N LEU A 508 11.19 -4.87 25.26
CA LEU A 508 11.33 -4.08 26.48
C LEU A 508 12.31 -2.91 26.34
N ILE A 509 13.32 -3.03 25.46
CA ILE A 509 14.43 -2.08 25.37
C ILE A 509 14.41 -1.40 24.01
N SER A 510 14.49 -0.06 24.04
CA SER A 510 14.69 0.77 22.85
C SER A 510 16.16 0.71 22.43
N HIS A 511 17.07 1.02 23.35
CA HIS A 511 18.52 0.93 23.15
C HIS A 511 19.26 0.91 24.50
N ILE A 512 20.51 0.46 24.46
CA ILE A 512 21.41 0.43 25.61
C ILE A 512 22.62 1.31 25.30
N SER A 513 22.82 2.40 26.00
CA SER A 513 23.98 3.27 25.88
C SER A 513 25.09 2.84 26.84
N VAL A 514 26.27 2.53 26.31
CA VAL A 514 27.43 2.18 27.13
C VAL A 514 28.28 3.43 27.38
N VAL A 515 28.30 3.85 28.64
CA VAL A 515 29.06 5.04 29.10
C VAL A 515 30.51 4.68 29.41
N SER A 516 30.72 3.52 30.08
CA SER A 516 32.02 2.99 30.46
C SER A 516 31.96 1.47 30.64
N LYS A 517 33.11 0.81 30.93
CA LYS A 517 33.15 -0.63 31.19
C LYS A 517 32.22 -1.11 32.33
N LYS A 518 31.86 -0.21 33.25
CA LYS A 518 31.05 -0.54 34.44
C LYS A 518 29.73 0.25 34.52
N LYS A 519 29.44 1.11 33.52
CA LYS A 519 28.25 1.96 33.55
C LYS A 519 27.52 1.89 32.22
N ILE A 520 26.28 1.41 32.26
CA ILE A 520 25.35 1.37 31.15
C ILE A 520 24.12 2.21 31.48
N LYS A 521 23.44 2.73 30.45
CA LYS A 521 22.15 3.38 30.55
C LYS A 521 21.20 2.60 29.65
N ILE A 522 20.13 2.09 30.22
CA ILE A 522 19.11 1.33 29.50
C ILE A 522 17.93 2.25 29.26
N CYS A 523 17.54 2.42 28.01
CA CYS A 523 16.32 3.13 27.63
C CYS A 523 15.25 2.10 27.29
N PHE A 524 14.21 2.05 28.11
CA PHE A 524 13.09 1.14 27.88
C PHE A 524 12.14 1.69 26.82
N THR A 525 11.44 0.81 26.13
CA THR A 525 10.49 1.20 25.05
C THR A 525 9.27 1.93 25.59
N TYR A 526 8.95 1.74 26.87
CA TYR A 526 7.79 2.26 27.60
C TYR A 526 8.21 3.21 28.72
N GLN A 527 9.38 3.85 28.59
CA GLN A 527 9.93 4.72 29.65
C GLN A 527 8.98 5.88 29.98
N ASP A 528 8.36 6.48 28.94
CA ASP A 528 7.47 7.61 29.13
C ASP A 528 6.18 7.20 29.89
N GLU A 529 5.59 6.04 29.51
CA GLU A 529 4.42 5.51 30.19
C GLU A 529 4.72 5.12 31.64
N PHE A 530 5.91 4.58 31.88
CA PHE A 530 6.36 4.24 33.22
C PHE A 530 6.56 5.47 34.10
N ASP A 531 7.23 6.47 33.58
CA ASP A 531 7.48 7.73 34.30
C ASP A 531 6.17 8.46 34.59
N ASP A 532 5.23 8.50 33.63
CA ASP A 532 3.87 9.02 33.81
C ASP A 532 3.09 8.27 34.91
N MET A 533 3.15 6.92 34.92
CA MET A 533 2.51 6.12 35.99
C MET A 533 3.13 6.37 37.36
N CYS A 534 4.44 6.46 37.45
CA CYS A 534 5.12 6.79 38.70
C CYS A 534 4.73 8.19 39.24
N TYR A 535 4.62 9.16 38.33
CA TYR A 535 4.18 10.52 38.67
C TYR A 535 2.72 10.54 39.19
N LEU A 536 1.81 9.82 38.52
CA LEU A 536 0.41 9.71 38.97
C LEU A 536 0.31 9.12 40.39
N ILE A 537 1.08 8.08 40.70
CA ILE A 537 1.09 7.46 42.02
C ILE A 537 1.66 8.41 43.10
N GLN A 538 2.72 9.16 42.78
CA GLN A 538 3.25 10.16 43.68
C GLN A 538 2.22 11.25 44.00
N LYS A 539 1.49 11.71 42.98
CA LYS A 539 0.40 12.67 43.14
C LYS A 539 -0.73 12.13 44.02
N MET A 540 -1.13 10.86 43.78
CA MET A 540 -2.17 10.22 44.61
C MET A 540 -1.74 10.04 46.08
N LYS A 541 -0.47 9.69 46.32
CA LYS A 541 0.05 9.58 47.71
C LYS A 541 0.09 10.95 48.40
N GLY A 542 0.49 12.01 47.70
CA GLY A 542 0.50 13.36 48.23
C GLY A 542 -0.91 13.91 48.52
N GLU A 543 -1.90 13.57 47.73
CA GLU A 543 -3.30 13.94 47.99
C GLU A 543 -3.90 13.16 49.18
N HIS A 544 -3.50 11.89 49.38
CA HIS A 544 -3.93 11.07 50.52
C HIS A 544 -3.35 11.56 51.86
N GLU A 545 -2.11 12.09 51.89
CA GLU A 545 -1.50 12.68 53.10
C GLU A 545 -2.16 14.01 53.49
N ILE A 546 -2.70 14.77 52.55
CA ILE A 546 -3.42 16.02 52.81
C ILE A 546 -4.82 15.77 53.41
N TRP A 547 -5.43 14.58 53.19
CA TRP A 547 -6.75 14.23 53.71
C TRP A 547 -6.70 13.50 55.07
N GLN A 548 -5.52 13.12 55.58
CA GLN A 548 -5.33 12.48 56.91
C GLN A 548 -4.71 13.43 57.96
N GLY A 549 -4.43 14.66 57.61
CA GLY A 549 -4.06 15.76 58.53
C GLY A 549 -5.20 16.76 58.68
#